data_b961209cbee01f9ba229e4610d9b63f7
#
_entry.id   b961209cbee01f9ba229e4610d9b63f7
#
_cell.length_a   1.000
_cell.length_b   1.000
_cell.length_c   1.000
_cell.angle_alpha   90.00
_cell.angle_beta   90.00
_cell.angle_gamma   90.00
#
_symmetry.space_group_name_H-M   'P 1'
#
loop_
_entity.id
_entity.type
_entity.pdbx_description
1 polymer ?
#
loop_
_entity_poly.entity_id
_entity_poly.type
_entity_poly.pdbx_seq_one_letter_code
_entity_poly.pdbx_strand_id
1 'polypeptide(L)'
;MNQLRPAKKGQLSNYALFIASRWFESSDDYSNVERGCKRFLGNTSKFFYNPIPLTEQTREWFDHLQTLYIYHSTDMRFEGDERIQRRIIQIYPYYLTYKQLTQIEEWTGLKCKEILFDSDIDNWERYTSTFDSKIFGRSKLVFIVEDTEGNKFGGYIDAKIDKYWDWDTGTRCITDSKSFVFSLESNGRLNSMKKFNIEDPEYAFYLFNKSDDYLFEIGTGDISIYKKGSRKHYCEQYSFNYEGNQNTLCGKVRPKTFELKQFTVIQMK
;
A
#
# COMPACT_ATOMS: atom_id res chain seq x y z
N MET A 1 4.15 -44.02 8.76
CA MET A 1 2.80 -43.44 8.61
C MET A 1 2.16 -43.37 9.98
N ASN A 2 2.23 -42.22 10.67
CA ASN A 2 1.50 -42.01 11.92
C ASN A 2 0.06 -41.69 11.57
N GLN A 3 -0.84 -42.63 11.83
CA GLN A 3 -2.28 -42.42 11.73
C GLN A 3 -2.68 -41.34 12.75
N LEU A 4 -3.10 -40.17 12.26
CA LEU A 4 -3.74 -39.14 13.06
C LEU A 4 -5.00 -39.74 13.72
N ARG A 5 -4.98 -39.92 15.04
CA ARG A 5 -6.20 -40.35 15.78
C ARG A 5 -7.29 -39.29 15.55
N PRO A 6 -8.50 -39.70 15.18
CA PRO A 6 -9.60 -38.77 15.01
C PRO A 6 -9.88 -38.02 16.32
N ALA A 7 -10.09 -36.72 16.24
CA ALA A 7 -10.43 -35.91 17.40
C ALA A 7 -11.78 -36.37 18.00
N LYS A 8 -11.88 -36.46 19.33
CA LYS A 8 -13.15 -36.74 20.02
C LYS A 8 -14.14 -35.63 19.69
N LYS A 9 -15.44 -36.00 19.54
CA LYS A 9 -16.54 -35.08 19.26
C LYS A 9 -16.47 -33.87 20.21
N GLY A 10 -16.35 -32.64 19.67
CA GLY A 10 -16.20 -31.40 20.45
C GLY A 10 -14.79 -30.93 20.75
N GLN A 11 -13.74 -31.63 20.29
CA GLN A 11 -12.35 -31.18 20.45
C GLN A 11 -11.80 -30.60 19.15
N LEU A 12 -11.17 -29.42 19.26
CA LEU A 12 -10.47 -28.78 18.16
C LEU A 12 -9.30 -29.65 17.68
N SER A 13 -9.22 -29.97 16.40
CA SER A 13 -8.08 -30.70 15.84
C SER A 13 -6.85 -29.79 15.67
N ASN A 14 -5.63 -30.37 15.64
CA ASN A 14 -4.42 -29.60 15.37
C ASN A 14 -4.46 -28.91 14.01
N TYR A 15 -5.11 -29.50 13.03
CA TYR A 15 -5.29 -28.90 11.72
C TYR A 15 -6.29 -27.74 11.77
N ALA A 16 -7.41 -27.89 12.44
CA ALA A 16 -8.38 -26.82 12.60
C ALA A 16 -7.80 -25.63 13.37
N LEU A 17 -6.97 -25.88 14.40
CA LEU A 17 -6.26 -24.83 15.09
C LEU A 17 -5.24 -24.13 14.17
N PHE A 18 -4.45 -24.89 13.40
CA PHE A 18 -3.51 -24.32 12.46
C PHE A 18 -4.21 -23.40 11.45
N ILE A 19 -5.39 -23.78 10.94
CA ILE A 19 -6.16 -22.91 10.05
C ILE A 19 -6.67 -21.66 10.79
N ALA A 20 -7.20 -21.83 12.01
CA ALA A 20 -7.70 -20.71 12.82
C ALA A 20 -6.56 -19.74 13.21
N SER A 21 -5.37 -20.25 13.51
CA SER A 21 -4.23 -19.43 13.91
C SER A 21 -3.67 -18.52 12.79
N ARG A 22 -4.08 -18.73 11.54
CA ARG A 22 -3.79 -17.79 10.44
C ARG A 22 -4.48 -16.42 10.60
N TRP A 23 -5.46 -16.35 11.47
CA TRP A 23 -6.27 -15.17 11.75
C TRP A 23 -5.94 -14.54 13.11
N PHE A 24 -4.92 -15.04 13.81
CA PHE A 24 -4.43 -14.43 15.03
C PHE A 24 -3.74 -13.10 14.71
N GLU A 25 -3.96 -12.11 15.55
CA GLU A 25 -3.51 -10.72 15.31
C GLU A 25 -2.28 -10.36 16.14
N SER A 26 -1.98 -11.16 17.16
CA SER A 26 -0.88 -10.87 18.09
C SER A 26 -0.04 -12.11 18.44
N SER A 27 1.18 -11.88 18.91
CA SER A 27 2.04 -12.91 19.47
C SER A 27 1.43 -13.57 20.70
N ASP A 28 0.64 -12.83 21.47
CA ASP A 28 -0.02 -13.35 22.67
C ASP A 28 -1.05 -14.42 22.33
N ASP A 29 -1.76 -14.30 21.20
CA ASP A 29 -2.71 -15.31 20.75
C ASP A 29 -2.01 -16.65 20.52
N TYR A 30 -0.84 -16.65 19.87
CA TYR A 30 -0.03 -17.85 19.64
C TYR A 30 0.49 -18.43 20.95
N SER A 31 1.06 -17.58 21.82
CA SER A 31 1.60 -17.96 23.12
C SER A 31 0.51 -18.57 24.01
N ASN A 32 -0.66 -17.95 24.07
CA ASN A 32 -1.76 -18.44 24.91
C ASN A 32 -2.29 -19.79 24.45
N VAL A 33 -2.38 -20.01 23.13
CA VAL A 33 -2.81 -21.31 22.58
C VAL A 33 -1.79 -22.39 22.88
N GLU A 34 -0.51 -22.18 22.69
CA GLU A 34 0.52 -23.17 22.93
C GLU A 34 0.71 -23.46 24.41
N ARG A 35 0.60 -22.45 25.30
CA ARG A 35 0.63 -22.62 26.75
C ARG A 35 -0.63 -23.27 27.30
N GLY A 36 -1.78 -23.00 26.68
CA GLY A 36 -3.08 -23.51 27.14
C GLY A 36 -3.26 -25.01 26.97
N CYS A 37 -2.54 -25.62 26.01
CA CYS A 37 -2.68 -27.06 25.77
C CYS A 37 -1.44 -27.68 25.15
N LYS A 38 -0.81 -28.62 25.84
CA LYS A 38 0.38 -29.37 25.36
C LYS A 38 0.22 -29.97 23.95
N ARG A 39 -1.00 -30.28 23.55
CA ARG A 39 -1.32 -30.81 22.22
C ARG A 39 -1.06 -29.78 21.11
N PHE A 40 -1.06 -28.50 21.43
CA PHE A 40 -0.91 -27.42 20.48
C PHE A 40 0.52 -26.86 20.45
N LEU A 41 1.42 -27.36 21.25
CA LEU A 41 2.83 -27.02 21.19
C LEU A 41 3.38 -27.24 19.79
N GLY A 42 4.18 -26.28 19.31
CA GLY A 42 4.77 -26.29 17.97
C GLY A 42 3.74 -25.97 16.86
N ASN A 43 2.64 -25.30 17.17
CA ASN A 43 1.73 -24.82 16.14
C ASN A 43 2.39 -23.78 15.24
N THR A 44 3.24 -22.92 15.79
CA THR A 44 4.02 -21.90 15.08
C THR A 44 5.02 -22.51 14.11
N SER A 45 5.61 -23.67 14.42
CA SER A 45 6.54 -24.40 13.53
C SER A 45 5.91 -24.92 12.22
N LYS A 46 4.59 -24.85 12.09
CA LYS A 46 3.89 -25.26 10.85
C LYS A 46 3.84 -24.17 9.79
N PHE A 47 4.23 -22.94 10.15
CA PHE A 47 4.19 -21.82 9.24
C PHE A 47 5.50 -21.68 8.47
N PHE A 48 5.40 -21.59 7.16
CA PHE A 48 6.49 -21.23 6.25
C PHE A 48 6.59 -19.72 5.99
N TYR A 49 5.69 -18.95 6.56
CA TYR A 49 5.64 -17.49 6.55
C TYR A 49 5.15 -17.00 7.91
N ASN A 50 5.47 -15.75 8.27
CA ASN A 50 4.95 -15.16 9.49
C ASN A 50 3.54 -14.61 9.26
N PRO A 51 2.53 -15.05 10.00
CA PRO A 51 1.17 -14.51 9.90
C PRO A 51 1.00 -13.17 10.64
N ILE A 52 1.96 -12.80 11.48
CA ILE A 52 2.02 -11.56 12.27
C ILE A 52 3.40 -10.91 12.13
N PRO A 53 3.54 -9.60 12.44
CA PRO A 53 4.86 -8.98 12.59
C PRO A 53 5.73 -9.72 13.60
N LEU A 54 7.02 -9.87 13.30
CA LEU A 54 7.96 -10.56 14.17
C LEU A 54 8.90 -9.60 14.90
N THR A 55 9.20 -9.96 16.14
CA THR A 55 10.33 -9.41 16.93
C THR A 55 11.46 -10.44 16.97
N GLU A 56 12.63 -10.08 17.51
CA GLU A 56 13.72 -11.04 17.73
C GLU A 56 13.26 -12.27 18.52
N GLN A 57 12.47 -12.05 19.58
CA GLN A 57 11.95 -13.14 20.41
C GLN A 57 10.94 -14.03 19.68
N THR A 58 10.01 -13.43 18.93
CA THR A 58 8.97 -14.20 18.24
C THR A 58 9.47 -14.84 16.97
N ARG A 59 10.61 -14.39 16.40
CA ARG A 59 11.24 -15.00 15.25
C ARG A 59 11.60 -16.47 15.50
N GLU A 60 12.05 -16.80 16.68
CA GLU A 60 12.43 -18.17 17.06
C GLU A 60 11.25 -19.13 17.10
N TRP A 61 10.04 -18.63 17.30
CA TRP A 61 8.82 -19.47 17.31
C TRP A 61 8.48 -20.04 15.93
N PHE A 62 8.89 -19.33 14.87
CA PHE A 62 8.65 -19.71 13.48
C PHE A 62 9.93 -20.30 12.86
N ASP A 63 10.36 -21.46 13.35
CA ASP A 63 11.62 -22.11 12.99
C ASP A 63 11.69 -22.60 11.52
N HIS A 64 10.54 -22.83 10.87
CA HIS A 64 10.42 -23.20 9.47
C HIS A 64 10.13 -22.03 8.53
N LEU A 65 10.30 -20.79 8.98
CA LEU A 65 10.03 -19.58 8.18
C LEU A 65 10.92 -19.57 6.92
N GLN A 66 10.27 -19.52 5.76
CA GLN A 66 10.92 -19.40 4.44
C GLN A 66 10.60 -18.06 3.76
N THR A 67 9.48 -17.46 4.09
CA THR A 67 9.02 -16.19 3.56
C THR A 67 8.72 -15.25 4.72
N LEU A 68 9.38 -14.10 4.72
CA LEU A 68 9.12 -13.03 5.68
C LEU A 68 8.15 -12.02 5.07
N TYR A 69 7.01 -11.83 5.72
CA TYR A 69 6.09 -10.73 5.43
C TYR A 69 6.43 -9.53 6.31
N ILE A 70 6.62 -8.39 5.70
CA ILE A 70 6.80 -7.10 6.36
C ILE A 70 5.44 -6.40 6.35
N TYR A 71 4.85 -6.24 7.53
CA TYR A 71 3.52 -5.65 7.73
C TYR A 71 3.59 -4.14 7.97
N HIS A 72 4.70 -3.68 8.60
CA HIS A 72 4.90 -2.29 8.98
C HIS A 72 6.32 -1.84 8.64
N SER A 73 6.51 -0.54 8.47
CA SER A 73 7.83 0.05 8.23
C SER A 73 8.83 -0.21 9.37
N THR A 74 8.32 -0.47 10.57
CA THR A 74 9.12 -0.75 11.78
C THR A 74 9.41 -2.23 11.98
N ASP A 75 8.88 -3.12 11.14
CA ASP A 75 9.09 -4.55 11.28
C ASP A 75 10.54 -4.92 11.03
N MET A 76 11.02 -5.88 11.80
CA MET A 76 12.38 -6.39 11.68
C MET A 76 12.56 -7.18 10.37
N ARG A 77 13.67 -6.96 9.70
CA ARG A 77 13.98 -7.60 8.40
C ARG A 77 14.83 -8.86 8.53
N PHE A 78 15.43 -9.12 9.69
CA PHE A 78 16.30 -10.28 9.97
C PHE A 78 17.37 -10.48 8.90
N GLU A 79 18.12 -9.43 8.57
CA GLU A 79 19.18 -9.45 7.60
C GLU A 79 20.22 -10.53 7.98
N GLY A 80 20.54 -11.43 7.03
CA GLY A 80 21.47 -12.55 7.26
C GLY A 80 20.83 -13.81 7.85
N ASP A 81 19.52 -13.88 8.06
CA ASP A 81 18.85 -15.14 8.43
C ASP A 81 18.78 -16.09 7.22
N GLU A 82 19.70 -17.05 7.16
CA GLU A 82 19.79 -18.04 6.07
C GLU A 82 18.51 -18.87 5.89
N ARG A 83 17.65 -18.94 6.92
CA ARG A 83 16.37 -19.65 6.87
C ARG A 83 15.36 -18.94 5.99
N ILE A 84 15.50 -17.63 5.82
CA ILE A 84 14.63 -16.79 4.95
C ILE A 84 15.17 -16.82 3.51
N GLN A 85 15.29 -18.03 2.94
CA GLN A 85 15.94 -18.23 1.63
C GLN A 85 15.13 -17.78 0.42
N ARG A 86 13.82 -17.48 0.56
CA ARG A 86 12.95 -17.38 -0.61
C ARG A 86 12.34 -16.03 -0.87
N ARG A 87 11.93 -15.26 0.10
CA ARG A 87 11.31 -13.95 -0.17
C ARG A 87 11.12 -13.13 1.11
N ILE A 88 11.53 -11.87 1.04
CA ILE A 88 10.91 -10.81 1.84
C ILE A 88 9.75 -10.29 1.00
N ILE A 89 8.51 -10.49 1.44
CA ILE A 89 7.32 -9.95 0.79
C ILE A 89 6.86 -8.77 1.62
N GLN A 90 7.02 -7.61 1.06
CA GLN A 90 6.45 -6.40 1.63
C GLN A 90 4.98 -6.33 1.22
N ILE A 91 4.09 -6.43 2.21
CA ILE A 91 2.64 -6.38 1.97
C ILE A 91 2.17 -4.93 1.83
N TYR A 92 2.87 -4.00 2.48
CA TYR A 92 2.55 -2.59 2.50
C TYR A 92 3.75 -1.74 2.11
N PRO A 93 3.56 -0.53 1.62
CA PRO A 93 4.63 0.45 1.52
C PRO A 93 5.29 0.60 2.88
N TYR A 94 6.60 0.37 2.95
CA TYR A 94 7.37 0.34 4.22
C TYR A 94 7.31 1.66 5.01
N TYR A 95 6.91 2.75 4.36
CA TYR A 95 6.77 4.07 4.97
C TYR A 95 5.34 4.39 5.47
N LEU A 96 4.37 3.49 5.27
CA LEU A 96 3.04 3.61 5.87
C LEU A 96 3.01 2.95 7.25
N THR A 97 2.32 3.60 8.18
CA THR A 97 1.94 2.98 9.45
C THR A 97 0.70 2.10 9.26
N TYR A 98 0.52 1.13 10.13
CA TYR A 98 -0.71 0.31 10.14
C TYR A 98 -1.98 1.18 10.21
N LYS A 99 -1.97 2.22 11.05
CA LYS A 99 -3.10 3.16 11.18
C LYS A 99 -3.43 3.86 9.85
N GLN A 100 -2.41 4.28 9.11
CA GLN A 100 -2.59 4.93 7.80
C GLN A 100 -3.18 3.96 6.78
N LEU A 101 -2.70 2.73 6.74
CA LEU A 101 -3.24 1.73 5.84
C LEU A 101 -4.68 1.35 6.20
N THR A 102 -4.97 1.11 7.50
CA THR A 102 -6.33 0.81 7.97
C THR A 102 -7.30 1.93 7.55
N GLN A 103 -6.86 3.18 7.65
CA GLN A 103 -7.68 4.32 7.24
C GLN A 103 -7.97 4.32 5.72
N ILE A 104 -6.99 3.95 4.90
CA ILE A 104 -7.20 3.79 3.45
C ILE A 104 -8.19 2.65 3.17
N GLU A 105 -8.05 1.53 3.86
CA GLU A 105 -8.97 0.40 3.75
C GLU A 105 -10.41 0.77 4.17
N GLU A 106 -10.57 1.54 5.23
CA GLU A 106 -11.88 2.08 5.65
C GLU A 106 -12.48 3.00 4.60
N TRP A 107 -11.69 3.91 4.01
CA TRP A 107 -12.18 4.86 3.01
C TRP A 107 -12.58 4.19 1.70
N THR A 108 -11.85 3.16 1.30
CA THR A 108 -12.13 2.42 0.06
C THR A 108 -13.15 1.31 0.25
N GLY A 109 -13.33 0.80 1.47
CA GLY A 109 -14.11 -0.41 1.76
C GLY A 109 -13.43 -1.70 1.25
N LEU A 110 -12.14 -1.63 0.90
CA LEU A 110 -11.38 -2.71 0.28
C LEU A 110 -10.15 -3.03 1.12
N LYS A 111 -9.52 -4.19 0.85
CA LYS A 111 -8.28 -4.60 1.48
C LYS A 111 -7.09 -4.44 0.53
N CYS A 112 -5.94 -4.13 1.09
CA CYS A 112 -4.69 -4.15 0.34
C CYS A 112 -4.44 -5.54 -0.25
N LYS A 113 -4.13 -5.59 -1.55
CA LYS A 113 -3.84 -6.84 -2.25
C LYS A 113 -2.35 -7.01 -2.50
N GLU A 114 -1.76 -6.05 -3.16
CA GLU A 114 -0.35 -6.08 -3.57
C GLU A 114 0.17 -4.68 -3.90
N ILE A 115 1.48 -4.49 -3.79
CA ILE A 115 2.18 -3.32 -4.32
C ILE A 115 2.44 -3.58 -5.80
N LEU A 116 1.92 -2.71 -6.66
CA LEU A 116 2.16 -2.77 -8.10
C LEU A 116 3.42 -2.03 -8.51
N PHE A 117 3.69 -0.91 -7.85
CA PHE A 117 4.80 -0.02 -8.18
C PHE A 117 5.38 0.61 -6.93
N ASP A 118 6.71 0.68 -6.86
CA ASP A 118 7.46 1.35 -5.81
C ASP A 118 8.63 2.13 -6.45
N SER A 119 8.64 3.46 -6.27
CA SER A 119 9.62 4.35 -6.89
C SER A 119 11.07 4.13 -6.47
N ASP A 120 11.30 3.44 -5.34
CA ASP A 120 12.64 3.11 -4.86
C ASP A 120 13.22 1.86 -5.54
N ILE A 121 12.35 1.01 -6.09
CA ILE A 121 12.73 -0.27 -6.70
C ILE A 121 12.53 -0.25 -8.20
N ASP A 122 11.42 0.37 -8.67
CA ASP A 122 10.97 0.32 -10.04
C ASP A 122 11.53 1.50 -10.85
N ASN A 123 11.69 1.27 -12.15
CA ASN A 123 12.16 2.32 -13.07
C ASN A 123 11.00 3.24 -13.51
N TRP A 124 11.17 4.53 -13.29
CA TRP A 124 10.22 5.58 -13.71
C TRP A 124 10.90 6.75 -14.45
N GLU A 125 12.04 6.48 -15.08
CA GLU A 125 12.72 7.42 -15.96
C GLU A 125 12.02 7.56 -17.31
N ARG A 126 12.19 8.71 -17.95
CA ARG A 126 11.63 8.95 -19.28
C ARG A 126 12.13 7.91 -20.29
N TYR A 127 11.27 7.45 -21.18
CA TYR A 127 11.46 6.42 -22.20
C TYR A 127 11.62 4.98 -21.67
N THR A 128 12.09 4.77 -20.45
CA THR A 128 12.40 3.44 -19.92
C THR A 128 11.49 3.03 -18.75
N SER A 129 10.60 3.91 -18.31
CA SER A 129 9.66 3.65 -17.21
C SER A 129 8.90 2.34 -17.40
N THR A 130 8.75 1.60 -16.30
CA THR A 130 7.91 0.40 -16.23
C THR A 130 6.53 0.70 -15.62
N PHE A 131 6.29 1.95 -15.20
CA PHE A 131 5.09 2.37 -14.49
C PHE A 131 3.82 2.08 -15.27
N ASP A 132 3.74 2.56 -16.51
CA ASP A 132 2.59 2.40 -17.37
C ASP A 132 2.20 0.93 -17.57
N SER A 133 3.18 0.05 -17.80
CA SER A 133 2.94 -1.38 -17.99
C SER A 133 2.40 -2.09 -16.73
N LYS A 134 2.67 -1.54 -15.54
CA LYS A 134 2.18 -2.07 -14.26
C LYS A 134 0.78 -1.57 -13.91
N ILE A 135 0.42 -0.37 -14.39
CA ILE A 135 -0.81 0.33 -14.04
C ILE A 135 -1.91 0.16 -15.09
N PHE A 136 -1.54 0.10 -16.38
CA PHE A 136 -2.49 -0.04 -17.47
C PHE A 136 -3.33 -1.29 -17.35
N GLY A 137 -4.64 -1.17 -17.54
CA GLY A 137 -5.60 -2.26 -17.42
C GLY A 137 -6.02 -2.59 -15.98
N ARG A 138 -5.45 -1.91 -14.98
CA ARG A 138 -5.78 -2.09 -13.56
C ARG A 138 -6.89 -1.15 -13.12
N SER A 139 -7.51 -1.49 -11.99
CA SER A 139 -8.55 -0.70 -11.31
C SER A 139 -8.37 -0.80 -9.80
N LYS A 140 -9.08 0.02 -9.03
CA LYS A 140 -9.03 0.03 -7.57
C LYS A 140 -7.61 0.26 -7.06
N LEU A 141 -7.01 1.34 -7.54
CA LEU A 141 -5.62 1.69 -7.25
C LEU A 141 -5.54 2.82 -6.22
N VAL A 142 -4.64 2.67 -5.26
CA VAL A 142 -4.27 3.73 -4.32
C VAL A 142 -2.86 4.18 -4.66
N PHE A 143 -2.71 5.46 -4.94
CA PHE A 143 -1.45 6.15 -5.17
C PHE A 143 -1.05 6.88 -3.90
N ILE A 144 0.13 6.62 -3.37
CA ILE A 144 0.61 7.21 -2.14
C ILE A 144 1.94 7.90 -2.41
N VAL A 145 2.01 9.16 -2.05
CA VAL A 145 3.16 10.05 -2.25
C VAL A 145 3.69 10.49 -0.90
N GLU A 146 4.99 10.43 -0.70
CA GLU A 146 5.71 11.08 0.40
C GLU A 146 6.66 12.12 -0.18
N ASP A 147 6.57 13.36 0.28
CA ASP A 147 7.50 14.42 -0.09
C ASP A 147 8.66 14.52 0.90
N THR A 148 9.69 15.30 0.55
CA THR A 148 10.88 15.49 1.38
C THR A 148 10.60 16.28 2.67
N GLU A 149 9.44 16.92 2.78
CA GLU A 149 9.01 17.63 3.99
C GLU A 149 8.22 16.73 4.95
N GLY A 150 8.02 15.44 4.60
CA GLY A 150 7.33 14.44 5.42
C GLY A 150 5.81 14.47 5.28
N ASN A 151 5.26 15.17 4.27
CA ASN A 151 3.85 15.06 3.97
C ASN A 151 3.59 13.74 3.26
N LYS A 152 2.50 13.04 3.66
CA LYS A 152 2.02 11.82 3.02
C LYS A 152 0.61 12.02 2.51
N PHE A 153 0.43 11.92 1.23
CA PHE A 153 -0.84 12.18 0.57
C PHE A 153 -0.99 11.32 -0.68
N GLY A 154 -2.13 11.36 -1.31
CA GLY A 154 -2.35 10.56 -2.51
C GLY A 154 -3.78 10.57 -2.99
N GLY A 155 -4.15 9.56 -3.79
CA GLY A 155 -5.49 9.41 -4.30
C GLY A 155 -5.87 7.95 -4.54
N TYR A 156 -7.16 7.71 -4.57
CA TYR A 156 -7.78 6.44 -4.93
C TYR A 156 -8.51 6.58 -6.26
N ILE A 157 -8.30 5.63 -7.16
CA ILE A 157 -8.97 5.51 -8.45
C ILE A 157 -9.65 4.14 -8.50
N ASP A 158 -10.99 4.13 -8.51
CA ASP A 158 -11.80 2.89 -8.61
C ASP A 158 -11.88 2.39 -10.04
N ALA A 159 -11.97 3.30 -10.99
CA ALA A 159 -12.12 3.00 -12.40
C ALA A 159 -10.92 2.25 -13.00
N LYS A 160 -11.17 1.51 -14.08
CA LYS A 160 -10.10 0.86 -14.84
C LYS A 160 -9.30 1.89 -15.63
N ILE A 161 -7.98 1.84 -15.48
CA ILE A 161 -7.05 2.70 -16.22
C ILE A 161 -6.72 2.02 -17.56
N ASP A 162 -7.46 2.33 -18.61
CA ASP A 162 -7.38 1.66 -19.92
C ASP A 162 -7.07 2.62 -21.08
N LYS A 163 -6.66 3.85 -20.76
CA LYS A 163 -6.32 4.89 -21.74
C LYS A 163 -5.05 5.61 -21.31
N TYR A 164 -4.32 6.11 -22.31
CA TYR A 164 -3.27 7.11 -22.11
C TYR A 164 -3.81 8.49 -22.46
N TRP A 165 -3.30 9.52 -21.79
CA TRP A 165 -3.52 10.89 -22.22
C TRP A 165 -2.99 11.11 -23.63
N ASP A 166 -3.72 11.85 -24.44
CA ASP A 166 -3.38 12.16 -25.83
C ASP A 166 -3.41 13.68 -26.02
N TRP A 167 -2.23 14.26 -26.25
CA TRP A 167 -2.06 15.69 -26.44
C TRP A 167 -2.73 16.21 -27.73
N ASP A 168 -2.83 15.39 -28.76
CA ASP A 168 -3.35 15.81 -30.06
C ASP A 168 -4.87 15.96 -30.03
N THR A 169 -5.56 15.09 -29.31
CA THR A 169 -7.03 15.10 -29.22
C THR A 169 -7.55 15.80 -27.96
N GLY A 170 -6.69 16.05 -26.95
CA GLY A 170 -7.10 16.62 -25.66
C GLY A 170 -8.10 15.75 -24.89
N THR A 171 -8.21 14.47 -25.27
CA THR A 171 -9.16 13.51 -24.71
C THR A 171 -8.42 12.32 -24.13
N ARG A 172 -9.11 11.52 -23.33
CA ARG A 172 -8.66 10.24 -22.75
C ARG A 172 -8.16 10.32 -21.30
N CYS A 173 -8.75 11.22 -20.51
CA CYS A 173 -8.71 11.07 -19.05
C CYS A 173 -9.61 9.91 -18.61
N ILE A 174 -9.33 9.39 -17.46
CA ILE A 174 -10.17 8.38 -16.81
C ILE A 174 -11.26 9.11 -16.02
N THR A 175 -12.52 8.80 -16.31
CA THR A 175 -13.68 9.28 -15.56
C THR A 175 -13.95 8.37 -14.38
N ASP A 176 -14.05 8.93 -13.16
CA ASP A 176 -14.32 8.16 -11.96
C ASP A 176 -14.99 9.00 -10.86
N SER A 177 -16.28 8.75 -10.65
CA SER A 177 -17.06 9.43 -9.60
C SER A 177 -16.81 8.92 -8.18
N LYS A 178 -16.07 7.83 -8.02
CA LYS A 178 -15.71 7.25 -6.72
C LYS A 178 -14.30 7.61 -6.29
N SER A 179 -13.53 8.26 -7.14
CA SER A 179 -12.18 8.69 -6.80
C SER A 179 -12.19 9.73 -5.70
N PHE A 180 -11.13 9.76 -4.94
CA PHE A 180 -10.88 10.76 -3.91
C PHE A 180 -9.38 10.97 -3.75
N VAL A 181 -8.98 12.14 -3.28
CA VAL A 181 -7.63 12.38 -2.79
C VAL A 181 -7.65 12.41 -1.27
N PHE A 182 -6.48 12.22 -0.66
CA PHE A 182 -6.37 12.15 0.79
C PHE A 182 -5.04 12.70 1.29
N SER A 183 -5.04 13.13 2.56
CA SER A 183 -3.85 13.41 3.34
C SER A 183 -3.77 12.43 4.52
N LEU A 184 -2.66 11.74 4.65
CA LEU A 184 -2.34 10.85 5.77
C LEU A 184 -1.47 11.57 6.81
N GLU A 185 -0.61 12.47 6.35
CA GLU A 185 0.29 13.30 7.13
C GLU A 185 0.44 14.65 6.45
N SER A 186 0.28 15.73 7.19
CA SER A 186 0.26 17.08 6.62
C SER A 186 1.13 18.07 7.37
N ASN A 187 2.14 17.57 8.06
CA ASN A 187 3.10 18.40 8.80
C ASN A 187 2.43 19.40 9.77
N GLY A 188 1.41 18.92 10.50
CA GLY A 188 0.67 19.69 11.50
C GLY A 188 -0.45 20.60 10.95
N ARG A 189 -0.71 20.62 9.64
CA ARG A 189 -1.81 21.42 9.06
C ARG A 189 -3.19 20.80 9.24
N LEU A 190 -3.25 19.48 9.31
CA LEU A 190 -4.46 18.73 9.65
C LEU A 190 -4.27 18.01 10.98
N ASN A 191 -5.31 18.02 11.81
CA ASN A 191 -5.31 17.33 13.09
C ASN A 191 -5.50 15.80 12.96
N SER A 192 -5.89 15.34 11.76
CA SER A 192 -6.16 13.92 11.48
C SER A 192 -6.03 13.65 9.99
N MET A 193 -5.93 12.36 9.63
CA MET A 193 -6.02 11.90 8.26
C MET A 193 -7.38 12.32 7.67
N LYS A 194 -7.40 12.75 6.42
CA LYS A 194 -8.60 13.29 5.78
C LYS A 194 -8.71 12.86 4.32
N LYS A 195 -9.94 12.57 3.92
CA LYS A 195 -10.34 12.25 2.56
C LYS A 195 -11.08 13.44 1.93
N PHE A 196 -10.83 13.70 0.64
CA PHE A 196 -11.44 14.77 -0.13
C PHE A 196 -12.06 14.19 -1.40
N ASN A 197 -13.36 14.38 -1.56
CA ASN A 197 -14.09 13.79 -2.68
C ASN A 197 -13.84 14.57 -3.98
N ILE A 198 -14.05 13.90 -5.10
CA ILE A 198 -13.98 14.51 -6.42
C ILE A 198 -15.21 15.39 -6.66
N GLU A 199 -15.00 16.57 -7.25
CA GLU A 199 -16.06 17.46 -7.73
C GLU A 199 -16.25 17.34 -9.25
N ASP A 200 -15.17 17.05 -9.98
CA ASP A 200 -15.18 16.90 -11.43
C ASP A 200 -14.73 15.52 -11.88
N PRO A 201 -15.64 14.51 -11.86
CA PRO A 201 -15.34 13.12 -12.14
C PRO A 201 -14.79 12.85 -13.54
N GLU A 202 -15.01 13.72 -14.51
CA GLU A 202 -14.53 13.55 -15.88
C GLU A 202 -13.00 13.61 -15.95
N TYR A 203 -12.37 14.25 -14.99
CA TYR A 203 -10.93 14.49 -14.93
C TYR A 203 -10.25 13.78 -13.75
N ALA A 204 -10.69 12.57 -13.40
CA ALA A 204 -10.22 11.91 -12.20
C ALA A 204 -8.75 11.47 -12.27
N PHE A 205 -8.30 10.99 -13.43
CA PHE A 205 -6.93 10.46 -13.58
C PHE A 205 -6.42 10.53 -15.03
N TYR A 206 -5.12 10.76 -15.15
CA TYR A 206 -4.39 10.79 -16.42
C TYR A 206 -3.18 9.86 -16.34
N LEU A 207 -3.08 8.93 -17.26
CA LEU A 207 -1.89 8.11 -17.47
C LEU A 207 -1.14 8.62 -18.71
N PHE A 208 0.14 8.91 -18.57
CA PHE A 208 0.98 9.39 -19.66
C PHE A 208 1.87 8.29 -20.21
N ASN A 209 2.13 8.34 -21.51
CA ASN A 209 2.99 7.36 -22.18
C ASN A 209 4.47 7.57 -21.83
N LYS A 210 5.35 6.64 -22.25
CA LYS A 210 6.78 6.63 -21.88
C LYS A 210 7.54 7.86 -22.38
N SER A 211 7.12 8.51 -23.46
CA SER A 211 7.81 9.65 -24.07
C SER A 211 7.47 10.98 -23.40
N ASP A 212 6.38 11.05 -22.64
CA ASP A 212 5.98 12.25 -21.92
C ASP A 212 6.88 12.55 -20.72
N ASP A 213 6.91 13.82 -20.31
CA ASP A 213 7.56 14.23 -19.07
C ASP A 213 6.74 13.85 -17.85
N TYR A 214 5.42 13.83 -17.99
CA TYR A 214 4.53 13.38 -16.94
C TYR A 214 4.54 11.85 -16.80
N LEU A 215 4.35 11.39 -15.59
CA LEU A 215 4.12 9.98 -15.28
C LEU A 215 2.63 9.71 -15.14
N PHE A 216 1.97 10.46 -14.26
CA PHE A 216 0.53 10.46 -14.07
C PHE A 216 0.05 11.77 -13.42
N GLU A 217 -1.25 12.04 -13.53
CA GLU A 217 -1.95 13.06 -12.76
C GLU A 217 -3.22 12.48 -12.13
N ILE A 218 -3.52 12.95 -10.92
CA ILE A 218 -4.79 12.74 -10.24
C ILE A 218 -5.49 14.09 -10.23
N GLY A 219 -6.70 14.17 -10.80
CA GLY A 219 -7.33 15.44 -11.13
C GLY A 219 -6.56 16.22 -12.18
N THR A 220 -6.98 17.45 -12.46
CA THR A 220 -6.29 18.33 -13.39
C THR A 220 -5.18 19.09 -12.65
N GLY A 221 -4.16 18.39 -12.19
CA GLY A 221 -3.06 18.96 -11.41
C GLY A 221 -3.26 18.99 -9.90
N ASP A 222 -4.28 18.29 -9.37
CA ASP A 222 -4.41 18.10 -7.92
C ASP A 222 -3.19 17.37 -7.35
N ILE A 223 -2.71 16.34 -8.07
CA ILE A 223 -1.42 15.71 -7.83
C ILE A 223 -0.79 15.35 -9.18
N SER A 224 0.31 15.98 -9.54
CA SER A 224 1.04 15.68 -10.78
C SER A 224 2.43 15.12 -10.46
N ILE A 225 2.68 13.91 -10.89
CA ILE A 225 3.98 13.25 -10.77
C ILE A 225 4.65 13.22 -12.15
N TYR A 226 5.83 13.82 -12.22
CA TYR A 226 6.67 13.80 -13.40
C TYR A 226 7.61 12.61 -13.36
N LYS A 227 8.15 12.21 -14.51
CA LYS A 227 9.19 11.21 -14.58
C LYS A 227 10.48 11.67 -13.90
N LYS A 228 11.25 10.74 -13.41
CA LYS A 228 12.47 10.98 -12.65
C LYS A 228 13.42 11.90 -13.43
N GLY A 229 13.84 12.96 -12.76
CA GLY A 229 14.77 13.94 -13.34
C GLY A 229 14.16 14.93 -14.33
N SER A 230 12.86 14.88 -14.62
CA SER A 230 12.23 15.78 -15.59
C SER A 230 11.94 17.16 -14.99
N ARG A 231 11.09 17.25 -13.99
CA ARG A 231 10.63 18.50 -13.36
C ARG A 231 10.30 18.28 -11.89
N LYS A 232 10.05 19.39 -11.15
CA LYS A 232 9.45 19.31 -9.80
C LYS A 232 8.00 18.87 -9.92
N HIS A 233 7.59 18.01 -9.01
CA HIS A 233 6.22 17.53 -8.90
C HIS A 233 5.30 18.66 -8.46
N TYR A 234 4.03 18.56 -8.82
CA TYR A 234 3.09 19.66 -8.68
C TYR A 234 1.85 19.23 -7.91
N CYS A 235 1.28 20.16 -7.14
CA CYS A 235 0.07 19.94 -6.38
C CYS A 235 -0.72 21.24 -6.27
N GLU A 236 -1.95 21.24 -6.82
CA GLU A 236 -2.89 22.35 -6.71
C GLU A 236 -4.33 21.82 -6.75
N GLN A 237 -5.24 22.48 -6.06
CA GLN A 237 -6.63 22.08 -6.01
C GLN A 237 -7.37 22.54 -7.29
N TYR A 238 -7.86 21.57 -8.06
CA TYR A 238 -8.68 21.81 -9.26
C TYR A 238 -9.92 20.93 -9.34
N SER A 239 -9.77 19.60 -9.27
CA SER A 239 -10.84 18.64 -9.52
C SER A 239 -11.38 18.00 -8.25
N PHE A 240 -10.71 18.17 -7.14
CA PHE A 240 -11.11 17.64 -5.84
C PHE A 240 -11.35 18.76 -4.84
N ASN A 241 -12.38 18.59 -4.01
CA ASN A 241 -12.72 19.56 -2.98
C ASN A 241 -11.90 19.34 -1.72
N TYR A 242 -11.02 20.27 -1.38
CA TYR A 242 -10.22 20.24 -0.14
C TYR A 242 -10.90 20.99 1.01
N GLU A 243 -12.22 21.18 0.95
CA GLU A 243 -13.02 21.77 2.01
C GLU A 243 -12.50 23.13 2.51
N GLY A 244 -12.16 24.02 1.56
CA GLY A 244 -11.68 25.36 1.85
C GLY A 244 -10.20 25.48 2.22
N ASN A 245 -9.48 24.39 2.35
CA ASN A 245 -8.04 24.39 2.63
C ASN A 245 -7.25 24.10 1.35
N GLN A 246 -6.80 25.13 0.67
CA GLN A 246 -5.88 24.96 -0.46
C GLN A 246 -4.58 24.28 0.01
N ASN A 247 -4.04 23.39 -0.82
CA ASN A 247 -2.75 22.71 -0.63
C ASN A 247 -2.62 21.92 0.68
N THR A 248 -3.70 21.31 1.11
CA THR A 248 -3.70 20.39 2.25
C THR A 248 -2.81 19.17 2.00
N LEU A 249 -2.59 18.81 0.75
CA LEU A 249 -1.82 17.64 0.36
C LEU A 249 -0.30 17.88 0.54
N CYS A 250 0.35 18.62 -0.37
CA CYS A 250 1.79 18.91 -0.27
C CYS A 250 2.12 20.11 0.65
N GLY A 251 1.12 20.79 1.15
CA GLY A 251 1.27 21.85 2.15
C GLY A 251 1.76 23.20 1.67
N LYS A 252 1.83 23.43 0.38
CA LYS A 252 2.37 24.66 -0.19
C LYS A 252 1.29 25.44 -0.92
N VAL A 253 1.14 26.73 -0.58
CA VAL A 253 0.28 27.63 -1.34
C VAL A 253 1.04 28.16 -2.56
N ARG A 254 2.33 28.48 -2.42
CA ARG A 254 3.25 28.85 -3.50
C ARG A 254 4.70 28.66 -3.06
N PRO A 255 5.62 28.14 -3.90
CA PRO A 255 5.28 27.49 -5.18
C PRO A 255 4.45 26.21 -4.92
N LYS A 256 3.57 25.87 -5.83
CA LYS A 256 2.72 24.66 -5.76
C LYS A 256 3.48 23.37 -6.08
N THR A 257 4.80 23.43 -6.07
CA THR A 257 5.72 22.31 -6.37
C THR A 257 6.28 21.71 -5.10
N PHE A 258 6.51 20.41 -5.12
CA PHE A 258 7.14 19.68 -4.04
C PHE A 258 8.30 18.81 -4.56
N GLU A 259 9.16 18.39 -3.66
CA GLU A 259 10.21 17.42 -3.95
C GLU A 259 9.75 16.06 -3.45
N LEU A 260 9.67 15.13 -4.38
CA LEU A 260 9.27 13.76 -4.10
C LEU A 260 10.38 13.05 -3.34
N LYS A 261 10.01 12.40 -2.24
CA LYS A 261 10.87 11.45 -1.55
C LYS A 261 10.65 10.06 -2.14
N GLN A 262 9.39 9.63 -2.21
CA GLN A 262 9.00 8.33 -2.78
C GLN A 262 7.52 8.30 -3.11
N PHE A 263 7.12 7.37 -3.97
CA PHE A 263 5.71 7.06 -4.18
C PHE A 263 5.49 5.57 -4.46
N THR A 264 4.31 5.10 -4.13
CA THR A 264 3.92 3.69 -4.29
C THR A 264 2.51 3.60 -4.84
N VAL A 265 2.24 2.57 -5.63
CA VAL A 265 0.88 2.24 -6.08
C VAL A 265 0.48 0.88 -5.56
N ILE A 266 -0.67 0.84 -4.89
CA ILE A 266 -1.24 -0.36 -4.29
C ILE A 266 -2.50 -0.76 -5.05
N GLN A 267 -2.64 -2.06 -5.34
CA GLN A 267 -3.89 -2.65 -5.78
C GLN A 267 -4.74 -3.03 -4.58
N MET A 268 -6.00 -2.61 -4.58
CA MET A 268 -7.00 -3.00 -3.59
C MET A 268 -7.91 -4.13 -4.12
N LYS A 269 -8.54 -4.90 -3.20
CA LYS A 269 -9.48 -6.00 -3.54
C LYS A 269 -10.66 -6.07 -2.58
#